data_0422beeda43e1e06e142bc9bd946473b
#
_entry.id   0422beeda43e1e06e142bc9bd946473b
#
_cell.length_a   1.000
_cell.length_b   1.000
_cell.length_c   1.000
_cell.angle_alpha   90.00
_cell.angle_beta   90.00
_cell.angle_gamma   90.00
#
_symmetry.space_group_name_H-M   'P 1'
#
loop_
_entity.id
_entity.type
_entity.pdbx_description
1 polymer ?
#
loop_
_entity_poly.entity_id
_entity_poly.type
_entity_poly.pdbx_seq_one_letter_code
_entity_poly.pdbx_strand_id
1 'polypeptide(L)'
;MSHAAQLSDLKIDFTVPVTEQSTTMDPQIVAALKGEIADLLKQNNATLVAHYYTDDLVQALAEETGGFVGDSLEMAKFGKAASGTTLVVAGVRFMGETAKILSPEKTILMPTLEAECSLDLGCPADAFAQFCDQHPDRTVVVYANTSAAVKARADWVVTSSIALDIVSALHERGEKILWGPDQHLGRYI
;
A
#
# COMPACT_ATOMS: atom_id res chain seq x y z
N MET A 1 -38.01 19.50 5.41
CA MET A 1 -38.26 18.16 4.86
C MET A 1 -36.92 17.45 4.83
N SER A 2 -36.82 16.35 5.56
CA SER A 2 -35.60 15.70 5.98
C SER A 2 -34.87 14.99 4.82
N HIS A 3 -33.55 15.21 4.70
CA HIS A 3 -32.66 14.52 3.75
C HIS A 3 -32.49 13.01 4.03
N ALA A 4 -33.13 12.48 5.07
CA ALA A 4 -33.03 11.08 5.47
C ALA A 4 -33.90 10.13 4.60
N ALA A 5 -34.82 10.65 3.80
CA ALA A 5 -35.76 9.84 3.04
C ALA A 5 -35.29 9.40 1.65
N GLN A 6 -34.11 9.85 1.19
CA GLN A 6 -33.59 9.52 -0.15
C GLN A 6 -32.55 8.39 -0.20
N LEU A 7 -32.10 7.88 0.95
CA LEU A 7 -31.11 6.81 1.00
C LEU A 7 -31.74 5.40 0.98
N SER A 8 -33.05 5.28 1.27
CA SER A 8 -33.76 3.99 1.31
C SER A 8 -34.08 3.41 -0.08
N ASP A 9 -34.00 4.21 -1.14
CA ASP A 9 -34.33 3.78 -2.51
C ASP A 9 -33.12 3.43 -3.38
N LEU A 10 -31.90 3.59 -2.85
CA LEU A 10 -30.69 3.10 -3.49
C LEU A 10 -30.61 1.58 -3.25
N LYS A 11 -31.16 0.81 -4.17
CA LYS A 11 -30.82 -0.62 -4.32
C LYS A 11 -29.37 -0.70 -4.80
N ILE A 12 -28.43 -0.62 -3.87
CA ILE A 12 -27.04 -0.96 -4.17
C ILE A 12 -27.00 -2.49 -4.31
N ASP A 13 -26.86 -2.94 -5.55
CA ASP A 13 -26.62 -4.35 -5.82
C ASP A 13 -25.17 -4.66 -5.39
N PHE A 14 -25.02 -5.29 -4.24
CA PHE A 14 -23.75 -5.77 -3.70
C PHE A 14 -23.34 -7.12 -4.28
N THR A 15 -23.87 -7.54 -5.42
CA THR A 15 -23.27 -8.66 -6.15
C THR A 15 -21.89 -8.24 -6.63
N VAL A 16 -20.92 -8.36 -5.71
CA VAL A 16 -19.52 -8.40 -6.10
C VAL A 16 -19.41 -9.54 -7.11
N PRO A 17 -18.94 -9.28 -8.34
CA PRO A 17 -18.64 -10.38 -9.24
C PRO A 17 -17.71 -11.30 -8.46
N VAL A 18 -18.16 -12.53 -8.17
CA VAL A 18 -17.28 -13.56 -7.65
C VAL A 18 -16.28 -13.75 -8.79
N THR A 19 -15.10 -13.12 -8.65
CA THR A 19 -13.97 -13.42 -9.50
C THR A 19 -13.87 -14.93 -9.52
N GLU A 20 -13.86 -15.49 -10.72
CA GLU A 20 -13.83 -16.92 -10.98
C GLU A 20 -12.98 -17.60 -9.91
N GLN A 21 -13.57 -18.60 -9.27
CA GLN A 21 -12.95 -19.39 -8.22
C GLN A 21 -11.51 -19.67 -8.64
N SER A 22 -10.57 -19.34 -7.76
CA SER A 22 -9.17 -19.67 -7.96
C SER A 22 -9.16 -21.14 -8.40
N THR A 23 -8.78 -21.36 -9.63
CA THR A 23 -8.63 -22.73 -10.18
C THR A 23 -7.66 -23.38 -9.20
N THR A 24 -8.12 -24.34 -8.42
CA THR A 24 -7.27 -25.06 -7.47
C THR A 24 -6.14 -25.68 -8.28
N MET A 25 -4.97 -25.04 -8.21
CA MET A 25 -3.79 -25.56 -8.91
C MET A 25 -3.47 -26.94 -8.36
N ASP A 26 -3.01 -27.84 -9.23
CA ASP A 26 -2.54 -29.15 -8.80
C ASP A 26 -1.48 -28.99 -7.70
N PRO A 27 -1.65 -29.66 -6.55
CA PRO A 27 -0.69 -29.55 -5.42
C PRO A 27 0.76 -29.88 -5.82
N GLN A 28 0.96 -30.78 -6.80
CA GLN A 28 2.30 -31.10 -7.29
C GLN A 28 2.92 -29.93 -8.08
N ILE A 29 2.12 -29.22 -8.86
CA ILE A 29 2.55 -28.01 -9.59
C ILE A 29 2.88 -26.91 -8.59
N VAL A 30 2.02 -26.71 -7.59
CA VAL A 30 2.26 -25.70 -6.51
C VAL A 30 3.57 -25.99 -5.80
N ALA A 31 3.82 -27.25 -5.40
CA ALA A 31 5.05 -27.63 -4.70
C ALA A 31 6.29 -27.42 -5.59
N ALA A 32 6.22 -27.74 -6.87
CA ALA A 32 7.30 -27.52 -7.81
C ALA A 32 7.62 -26.02 -7.99
N LEU A 33 6.59 -25.18 -8.19
CA LEU A 33 6.75 -23.73 -8.34
C LEU A 33 7.29 -23.08 -7.06
N LYS A 34 6.81 -23.48 -5.89
CA LYS A 34 7.34 -22.98 -4.62
C LYS A 34 8.84 -23.30 -4.46
N GLY A 35 9.24 -24.53 -4.82
CA GLY A 35 10.65 -24.92 -4.81
C GLY A 35 11.50 -24.08 -5.76
N GLU A 36 11.06 -23.89 -6.99
CA GLU A 36 11.76 -23.08 -7.98
C GLU A 36 11.88 -21.61 -7.54
N ILE A 37 10.81 -21.01 -7.02
CA ILE A 37 10.82 -19.63 -6.51
C ILE A 37 11.76 -19.51 -5.32
N ALA A 38 11.73 -20.46 -4.37
CA ALA A 38 12.63 -20.44 -3.21
C ALA A 38 14.11 -20.49 -3.62
N ASP A 39 14.43 -21.29 -4.64
CA ASP A 39 15.79 -21.36 -5.18
C ASP A 39 16.20 -20.05 -5.89
N LEU A 40 15.30 -19.45 -6.67
CA LEU A 40 15.54 -18.16 -7.31
C LEU A 40 15.76 -17.05 -6.29
N LEU A 41 14.97 -17.00 -5.21
CA LEU A 41 15.16 -16.03 -4.12
C LEU A 41 16.55 -16.16 -3.51
N LYS A 42 17.02 -17.37 -3.21
CA LYS A 42 18.37 -17.62 -2.68
C LYS A 42 19.47 -17.22 -3.68
N GLN A 43 19.34 -17.61 -4.94
CA GLN A 43 20.32 -17.32 -6.00
C GLN A 43 20.49 -15.81 -6.22
N ASN A 44 19.42 -15.04 -6.06
CA ASN A 44 19.40 -13.59 -6.27
C ASN A 44 19.57 -12.78 -4.98
N ASN A 45 19.90 -13.43 -3.86
CA ASN A 45 19.97 -12.79 -2.54
C ASN A 45 18.73 -11.92 -2.29
N ALA A 46 17.55 -12.48 -2.57
CA ALA A 46 16.27 -11.81 -2.54
C ALA A 46 15.42 -12.28 -1.35
N THR A 47 14.64 -11.36 -0.80
CA THR A 47 13.65 -11.63 0.24
C THR A 47 12.26 -11.34 -0.31
N LEU A 48 11.31 -12.26 -0.11
CA LEU A 48 9.90 -12.07 -0.47
C LEU A 48 9.14 -11.49 0.72
N VAL A 49 8.40 -10.42 0.49
CA VAL A 49 7.40 -9.89 1.43
C VAL A 49 6.04 -9.85 0.75
N ALA A 50 4.99 -10.26 1.45
CA ALA A 50 3.65 -10.36 0.91
C ALA A 50 2.66 -9.56 1.77
N HIS A 51 1.77 -8.82 1.12
CA HIS A 51 0.67 -8.19 1.83
C HIS A 51 -0.38 -9.24 2.20
N TYR A 52 -0.99 -9.12 3.38
CA TYR A 52 -1.98 -10.08 3.89
C TYR A 52 -3.28 -10.15 3.06
N TYR A 53 -3.43 -9.33 2.01
CA TYR A 53 -4.51 -9.44 1.00
C TYR A 53 -4.14 -10.31 -0.20
N THR A 54 -2.91 -10.78 -0.30
CA THR A 54 -2.51 -11.66 -1.40
C THR A 54 -3.06 -13.07 -1.20
N ASP A 55 -3.01 -13.87 -2.26
CA ASP A 55 -3.41 -15.28 -2.20
C ASP A 55 -2.63 -16.04 -1.11
N ASP A 56 -3.30 -16.99 -0.45
CA ASP A 56 -2.75 -17.77 0.65
C ASP A 56 -1.46 -18.50 0.28
N LEU A 57 -1.33 -18.95 -1.00
CA LEU A 57 -0.12 -19.59 -1.48
C LEU A 57 1.07 -18.63 -1.55
N VAL A 58 0.82 -17.36 -1.86
CA VAL A 58 1.86 -16.32 -1.88
C VAL A 58 2.29 -15.97 -0.46
N GLN A 59 1.34 -15.85 0.46
CA GLN A 59 1.62 -15.61 1.87
C GLN A 59 2.44 -16.77 2.46
N ALA A 60 1.99 -18.02 2.27
CA ALA A 60 2.72 -19.19 2.73
C ALA A 60 4.14 -19.26 2.14
N LEU A 61 4.31 -18.93 0.85
CA LEU A 61 5.63 -18.90 0.23
C LEU A 61 6.54 -17.85 0.88
N ALA A 62 6.01 -16.65 1.20
CA ALA A 62 6.79 -15.63 1.89
C ALA A 62 7.29 -16.13 3.25
N GLU A 63 6.43 -16.74 4.06
CA GLU A 63 6.81 -17.31 5.36
C GLU A 63 7.79 -18.48 5.23
N GLU A 64 7.52 -19.44 4.36
CA GLU A 64 8.35 -20.63 4.11
C GLU A 64 9.77 -20.27 3.64
N THR A 65 9.94 -19.14 2.96
CA THR A 65 11.25 -18.67 2.46
C THR A 65 11.97 -17.70 3.39
N GLY A 66 11.44 -17.50 4.62
CA GLY A 66 12.02 -16.60 5.62
C GLY A 66 11.76 -15.12 5.34
N GLY A 67 10.74 -14.82 4.55
CA GLY A 67 10.21 -13.50 4.31
C GLY A 67 9.18 -13.08 5.36
N PHE A 68 8.22 -12.24 4.96
CA PHE A 68 7.27 -11.64 5.90
C PHE A 68 5.90 -11.42 5.25
N VAL A 69 4.85 -11.58 6.05
CA VAL A 69 3.47 -11.23 5.69
C VAL A 69 2.97 -10.16 6.67
N GLY A 70 2.46 -9.05 6.14
CA GLY A 70 1.95 -7.98 6.99
C GLY A 70 1.32 -6.84 6.21
N ASP A 71 1.17 -5.69 6.87
CA ASP A 71 0.72 -4.46 6.23
C ASP A 71 1.85 -3.79 5.42
N SER A 72 1.48 -2.76 4.66
CA SER A 72 2.40 -2.08 3.75
C SER A 72 3.62 -1.46 4.45
N LEU A 73 3.47 -0.93 5.65
CA LEU A 73 4.56 -0.33 6.40
C LEU A 73 5.45 -1.39 7.07
N GLU A 74 4.83 -2.43 7.62
CA GLU A 74 5.55 -3.56 8.24
C GLU A 74 6.39 -4.29 7.19
N MET A 75 5.83 -4.57 6.00
CA MET A 75 6.57 -5.14 4.88
C MET A 75 7.80 -4.29 4.49
N ALA A 76 7.62 -2.97 4.40
CA ALA A 76 8.70 -2.06 4.05
C ALA A 76 9.79 -1.99 5.16
N LYS A 77 9.40 -1.99 6.43
CA LYS A 77 10.33 -2.04 7.57
C LYS A 77 11.10 -3.36 7.61
N PHE A 78 10.40 -4.49 7.45
CA PHE A 78 11.03 -5.80 7.37
C PHE A 78 12.01 -5.87 6.20
N GLY A 79 11.58 -5.43 5.02
CA GLY A 79 12.43 -5.39 3.84
C GLY A 79 13.68 -4.53 4.02
N LYS A 80 13.59 -3.43 4.75
CA LYS A 80 14.74 -2.59 5.11
C LYS A 80 15.73 -3.33 6.02
N ALA A 81 15.22 -4.09 6.99
CA ALA A 81 16.04 -4.84 7.95
C ALA A 81 16.64 -6.12 7.35
N ALA A 82 16.03 -6.68 6.30
CA ALA A 82 16.49 -7.89 5.63
C ALA A 82 17.90 -7.69 5.05
N SER A 83 18.74 -8.71 5.13
CA SER A 83 20.12 -8.66 4.66
C SER A 83 20.26 -8.73 3.13
N GLY A 84 19.22 -9.18 2.42
CA GLY A 84 19.21 -9.31 0.96
C GLY A 84 19.35 -7.97 0.23
N THR A 85 19.93 -8.01 -0.96
CA THR A 85 20.08 -6.83 -1.85
C THR A 85 18.86 -6.61 -2.71
N THR A 86 17.98 -7.60 -2.79
CA THR A 86 16.75 -7.58 -3.58
C THR A 86 15.54 -7.86 -2.67
N LEU A 87 14.49 -7.09 -2.83
CA LEU A 87 13.21 -7.31 -2.16
C LEU A 87 12.12 -7.53 -3.21
N VAL A 88 11.45 -8.67 -3.13
CA VAL A 88 10.26 -8.96 -3.94
C VAL A 88 9.03 -8.59 -3.13
N VAL A 89 8.25 -7.64 -3.62
CA VAL A 89 7.06 -7.11 -2.94
C VAL A 89 5.80 -7.63 -3.64
N ALA A 90 5.14 -8.60 -3.03
CA ALA A 90 3.83 -9.09 -3.46
C ALA A 90 2.73 -8.24 -2.81
N GLY A 91 2.24 -7.26 -3.55
CA GLY A 91 1.25 -6.30 -3.12
C GLY A 91 0.92 -5.32 -4.23
N VAL A 92 0.25 -4.22 -3.90
CA VAL A 92 -0.09 -3.16 -4.86
C VAL A 92 1.08 -2.17 -5.03
N ARG A 93 1.09 -1.47 -6.16
CA ARG A 93 2.20 -0.66 -6.65
C ARG A 93 2.81 0.29 -5.61
N PHE A 94 2.00 1.07 -4.88
CA PHE A 94 2.53 2.01 -3.89
C PHE A 94 3.31 1.34 -2.76
N MET A 95 3.09 0.05 -2.48
CA MET A 95 3.85 -0.71 -1.47
C MET A 95 5.29 -0.96 -1.92
N GLY A 96 5.48 -1.34 -3.19
CA GLY A 96 6.81 -1.44 -3.79
C GLY A 96 7.53 -0.09 -3.84
N GLU A 97 6.82 0.97 -4.19
CA GLU A 97 7.35 2.34 -4.15
C GLU A 97 7.76 2.75 -2.73
N THR A 98 6.94 2.46 -1.72
CA THR A 98 7.27 2.73 -0.31
C THR A 98 8.49 1.93 0.13
N ALA A 99 8.59 0.66 -0.25
CA ALA A 99 9.75 -0.17 0.03
C ALA A 99 11.03 0.43 -0.61
N LYS A 100 10.92 0.95 -1.85
CA LYS A 100 12.04 1.62 -2.53
C LYS A 100 12.45 2.92 -1.85
N ILE A 101 11.51 3.72 -1.38
CA ILE A 101 11.78 4.96 -0.62
C ILE A 101 12.55 4.65 0.67
N LEU A 102 12.15 3.60 1.39
CA LEU A 102 12.77 3.22 2.66
C LEU A 102 14.08 2.44 2.50
N SER A 103 14.34 1.88 1.31
CA SER A 103 15.53 1.07 0.99
C SER A 103 16.06 1.43 -0.40
N PRO A 104 16.55 2.66 -0.59
CA PRO A 104 16.97 3.15 -1.91
C PRO A 104 18.14 2.37 -2.51
N GLU A 105 18.94 1.70 -1.68
CA GLU A 105 20.06 0.85 -2.07
C GLU A 105 19.63 -0.51 -2.63
N LYS A 106 18.41 -0.98 -2.30
CA LYS A 106 17.92 -2.30 -2.72
C LYS A 106 17.25 -2.25 -4.08
N THR A 107 17.34 -3.37 -4.79
CA THR A 107 16.49 -3.62 -5.95
C THR A 107 15.10 -4.06 -5.46
N ILE A 108 14.06 -3.34 -5.86
CA ILE A 108 12.68 -3.70 -5.54
C ILE A 108 12.03 -4.28 -6.79
N LEU A 109 11.54 -5.49 -6.69
CA LEU A 109 10.81 -6.19 -7.73
C LEU A 109 9.36 -6.39 -7.30
N MET A 110 8.44 -6.34 -8.25
CA MET A 110 7.03 -6.65 -8.05
C MET A 110 6.56 -7.65 -9.11
N PRO A 111 5.74 -8.64 -8.75
CA PRO A 111 5.20 -9.60 -9.72
C PRO A 111 4.38 -8.92 -10.84
N THR A 112 3.68 -7.84 -10.50
CA THR A 112 2.96 -6.98 -11.44
C THR A 112 2.93 -5.54 -10.94
N LEU A 113 2.93 -4.58 -11.86
CA LEU A 113 2.71 -3.16 -11.58
C LEU A 113 1.27 -2.73 -11.85
N GLU A 114 0.43 -3.64 -12.34
CA GLU A 114 -0.98 -3.39 -12.64
C GLU A 114 -1.89 -3.52 -11.40
N ALA A 115 -1.38 -4.14 -10.33
CA ALA A 115 -2.08 -4.19 -9.06
C ALA A 115 -2.01 -2.81 -8.38
N GLU A 116 -3.13 -2.12 -8.34
CA GLU A 116 -3.24 -0.74 -7.86
C GLU A 116 -4.26 -0.61 -6.71
N CYS A 117 -4.18 0.50 -6.00
CA CYS A 117 -5.10 0.83 -4.90
C CYS A 117 -6.03 1.96 -5.34
N SER A 118 -7.33 1.84 -5.05
CA SER A 118 -8.31 2.89 -5.38
C SER A 118 -8.01 4.25 -4.74
N LEU A 119 -7.38 4.28 -3.57
CA LEU A 119 -6.96 5.53 -2.93
C LEU A 119 -5.82 6.20 -3.71
N ASP A 120 -4.87 5.42 -4.21
CA ASP A 120 -3.76 5.90 -5.04
C ASP A 120 -4.28 6.42 -6.39
N LEU A 121 -5.10 5.61 -7.08
CA LEU A 121 -5.76 6.00 -8.34
C LEU A 121 -6.65 7.25 -8.19
N GLY A 122 -7.30 7.41 -7.04
CA GLY A 122 -8.12 8.57 -6.72
C GLY A 122 -7.32 9.85 -6.43
N CYS A 123 -5.99 9.79 -6.37
CA CYS A 123 -5.10 10.92 -6.08
C CYS A 123 -4.01 11.08 -7.16
N PRO A 124 -4.36 11.49 -8.37
CA PRO A 124 -3.38 11.72 -9.43
C PRO A 124 -2.33 12.75 -9.02
N ALA A 125 -1.05 12.42 -9.22
CA ALA A 125 0.07 13.21 -8.72
C ALA A 125 0.05 14.67 -9.22
N ASP A 126 -0.28 14.89 -10.49
CA ASP A 126 -0.34 16.24 -11.09
C ASP A 126 -1.46 17.08 -10.46
N ALA A 127 -2.65 16.49 -10.26
CA ALA A 127 -3.76 17.17 -9.63
C ALA A 127 -3.47 17.50 -8.16
N PHE A 128 -2.84 16.56 -7.46
CA PHE A 128 -2.42 16.76 -6.07
C PHE A 128 -1.34 17.86 -5.96
N ALA A 129 -0.35 17.86 -6.86
CA ALA A 129 0.68 18.89 -6.90
C ALA A 129 0.08 20.29 -7.12
N GLN A 130 -0.83 20.43 -8.09
CA GLN A 130 -1.53 21.70 -8.34
C GLN A 130 -2.34 22.16 -7.12
N PHE A 131 -2.97 21.23 -6.41
CA PHE A 131 -3.71 21.54 -5.19
C PHE A 131 -2.78 22.01 -4.06
N CYS A 132 -1.63 21.37 -3.87
CA CYS A 132 -0.60 21.83 -2.93
C CYS A 132 -0.10 23.23 -3.26
N ASP A 133 0.14 23.54 -4.55
CA ASP A 133 0.63 24.84 -4.99
C ASP A 133 -0.38 25.99 -4.76
N GLN A 134 -1.68 25.68 -4.70
CA GLN A 134 -2.74 26.62 -4.33
C GLN A 134 -2.83 26.89 -2.82
N HIS A 135 -2.16 26.06 -2.01
CA HIS A 135 -2.18 26.13 -0.56
C HIS A 135 -0.77 26.09 0.06
N PRO A 136 0.12 27.02 -0.33
CA PRO A 136 1.52 27.00 0.09
C PRO A 136 1.73 27.29 1.59
N ASP A 137 0.68 27.73 2.29
CA ASP A 137 0.67 28.01 3.73
C ASP A 137 0.27 26.77 4.57
N ARG A 138 0.18 25.59 3.98
CA ARG A 138 -0.26 24.36 4.64
C ARG A 138 0.82 23.30 4.66
N THR A 139 0.91 22.61 5.78
CA THR A 139 1.71 21.41 5.94
C THR A 139 0.98 20.24 5.27
N VAL A 140 1.64 19.59 4.34
CA VAL A 140 1.06 18.50 3.52
C VAL A 140 1.25 17.17 4.23
N VAL A 141 0.16 16.56 4.62
CA VAL A 141 0.12 15.24 5.26
C VAL A 141 -0.59 14.26 4.34
N VAL A 142 0.07 13.16 3.98
CA VAL A 142 -0.53 12.13 3.12
C VAL A 142 -0.58 10.79 3.81
N TYR A 143 -1.67 10.09 3.58
CA TYR A 143 -1.78 8.68 3.93
C TYR A 143 -0.90 7.84 3.01
N ALA A 144 -0.29 6.79 3.54
CA ALA A 144 0.71 5.97 2.84
C ALA A 144 0.21 5.33 1.53
N ASN A 145 -1.10 5.18 1.36
CA ASN A 145 -1.74 4.62 0.17
C ASN A 145 -1.79 5.63 -0.99
N THR A 146 -0.65 6.13 -1.39
CA THR A 146 -0.44 7.10 -2.46
C THR A 146 0.83 6.77 -3.23
N SER A 147 0.96 7.26 -4.46
CA SER A 147 2.16 7.07 -5.27
C SER A 147 3.41 7.75 -4.66
N ALA A 148 4.59 7.33 -5.11
CA ALA A 148 5.84 7.99 -4.74
C ALA A 148 5.85 9.48 -5.16
N ALA A 149 5.22 9.82 -6.28
CA ALA A 149 5.12 11.19 -6.76
C ALA A 149 4.27 12.08 -5.84
N VAL A 150 3.16 11.55 -5.30
CA VAL A 150 2.35 12.24 -4.27
C VAL A 150 3.15 12.37 -2.97
N LYS A 151 3.82 11.30 -2.52
CA LYS A 151 4.67 11.33 -1.33
C LYS A 151 5.80 12.36 -1.42
N ALA A 152 6.34 12.59 -2.62
CA ALA A 152 7.40 13.58 -2.85
C ALA A 152 6.93 15.04 -2.64
N ARG A 153 5.62 15.29 -2.63
CA ARG A 153 5.01 16.60 -2.31
C ARG A 153 4.61 16.74 -0.84
N ALA A 154 4.72 15.66 -0.07
CA ALA A 154 4.28 15.63 1.31
C ALA A 154 5.41 16.01 2.29
N ASP A 155 5.06 16.74 3.34
CA ASP A 155 5.93 16.96 4.50
C ASP A 155 5.89 15.74 5.44
N TRP A 156 4.72 15.08 5.51
CA TRP A 156 4.49 13.90 6.34
C TRP A 156 3.77 12.79 5.56
N VAL A 157 4.26 11.57 5.73
CA VAL A 157 3.59 10.35 5.24
C VAL A 157 3.20 9.53 6.47
N VAL A 158 1.92 9.25 6.62
CA VAL A 158 1.36 8.59 7.80
C VAL A 158 0.56 7.34 7.45
N THR A 159 0.41 6.46 8.43
CA THR A 159 -0.56 5.35 8.38
C THR A 159 -1.77 5.69 9.25
N SER A 160 -2.86 4.93 9.13
CA SER A 160 -4.07 5.14 9.94
C SER A 160 -3.80 5.08 11.45
N SER A 161 -2.84 4.27 11.88
CA SER A 161 -2.49 4.10 13.29
C SER A 161 -1.82 5.32 13.93
N ILE A 162 -1.19 6.21 13.15
CA ILE A 162 -0.45 7.36 13.66
C ILE A 162 -1.00 8.70 13.15
N ALA A 163 -1.97 8.67 12.21
CA ALA A 163 -2.48 9.88 11.57
C ALA A 163 -3.02 10.90 12.57
N LEU A 164 -3.82 10.45 13.53
CA LEU A 164 -4.42 11.32 14.54
C LEU A 164 -3.36 11.99 15.42
N ASP A 165 -2.35 11.25 15.86
CA ASP A 165 -1.28 11.78 16.71
C ASP A 165 -0.46 12.85 15.97
N ILE A 166 -0.12 12.60 14.70
CA ILE A 166 0.63 13.56 13.88
C ILE A 166 -0.20 14.81 13.62
N VAL A 167 -1.46 14.68 13.21
CA VAL A 167 -2.34 15.81 12.93
C VAL A 167 -2.57 16.65 14.21
N SER A 168 -2.79 15.99 15.36
CA SER A 168 -2.93 16.67 16.64
C SER A 168 -1.67 17.46 17.02
N ALA A 169 -0.49 16.86 16.87
CA ALA A 169 0.78 17.51 17.16
C ALA A 169 1.06 18.70 16.23
N LEU A 170 0.70 18.63 14.96
CA LEU A 170 0.81 19.72 14.00
C LEU A 170 -0.19 20.85 14.34
N HIS A 171 -1.42 20.48 14.70
CA HIS A 171 -2.44 21.45 15.13
C HIS A 171 -2.01 22.22 16.39
N GLU A 172 -1.43 21.54 17.39
CA GLU A 172 -0.90 22.17 18.60
C GLU A 172 0.23 23.19 18.29
N ARG A 173 0.95 23.01 17.19
CA ARG A 173 1.95 23.96 16.69
C ARG A 173 1.34 25.11 15.90
N GLY A 174 0.01 25.12 15.72
CA GLY A 174 -0.71 26.13 14.94
C GLY A 174 -0.57 25.96 13.44
N GLU A 175 -0.15 24.78 12.97
CA GLU A 175 -0.01 24.50 11.55
C GLU A 175 -1.37 24.24 10.90
N LYS A 176 -1.54 24.75 9.69
CA LYS A 176 -2.69 24.45 8.85
C LYS A 176 -2.35 23.21 8.00
N ILE A 177 -3.21 22.24 7.97
CA ILE A 177 -2.95 20.96 7.32
C ILE A 177 -3.68 20.87 5.98
N LEU A 178 -2.99 20.30 4.98
CA LEU A 178 -3.55 19.77 3.75
C LEU A 178 -3.46 18.26 3.83
N TRP A 179 -4.60 17.58 3.78
CA TRP A 179 -4.69 16.13 3.88
C TRP A 179 -4.99 15.48 2.52
N GLY A 180 -4.33 14.37 2.23
CA GLY A 180 -4.61 13.48 1.10
C GLY A 180 -4.41 12.01 1.45
N PRO A 181 -4.91 11.06 0.65
CA PRO A 181 -5.69 11.23 -0.58
C PRO A 181 -7.21 11.29 -0.37
N ASP A 182 -7.72 10.77 0.75
CA ASP A 182 -9.15 10.54 0.93
C ASP A 182 -9.79 11.45 1.98
N GLN A 183 -11.09 11.73 1.74
CA GLN A 183 -11.86 12.59 2.63
C GLN A 183 -12.39 11.88 3.89
N HIS A 184 -12.43 10.54 3.93
CA HIS A 184 -13.06 9.79 5.01
C HIS A 184 -12.15 9.78 6.24
N LEU A 185 -10.90 9.34 6.07
CA LEU A 185 -9.91 9.43 7.12
C LEU A 185 -9.64 10.90 7.48
N GLY A 186 -9.54 11.80 6.49
CA GLY A 186 -9.33 13.23 6.70
C GLY A 186 -10.44 13.95 7.48
N ARG A 187 -11.67 13.41 7.49
CA ARG A 187 -12.77 13.93 8.33
C ARG A 187 -12.80 13.34 9.73
N TYR A 188 -12.21 12.16 9.89
CA TYR A 188 -12.14 11.48 11.18
C TYR A 188 -11.06 12.07 12.08
N ILE A 189 -9.94 12.48 11.49
CA ILE A 189 -8.81 13.10 12.20
C ILE A 189 -8.94 14.61 12.28
#